data_aa5203b0340e300a928a12c50a9a6770
#
_entry.id   aa5203b0340e300a928a12c50a9a6770
#
_cell.length_a   1.000
_cell.length_b   1.000
_cell.length_c   1.000
_cell.angle_alpha   90.00
_cell.angle_beta   90.00
_cell.angle_gamma   90.00
#
_symmetry.space_group_name_H-M   'P 1'
#
loop_
_entity.id
_entity.type
_entity.pdbx_description
1 polymer ?
#
loop_
_entity_poly.entity_id
_entity_poly.type
_entity_poly.pdbx_seq_one_letter_code
_entity_poly.pdbx_strand_id
1 'polypeptide(L)'
;MYQADSSRYNVIPYRRCGASGLKLSAFSLGLWHNFGDTAPYENMRALCRTAFDHGITHFDLANNYGPQPGAAEENFGKIFRDDLAPYRDELIISTKAGYTMWDGPYGDWGSRKYLLASLDQSLKRMGLSYVDIFYHHRMDPDTPLEETMGALEQAVRSSKALYVGLSNYNGETLEKACAILTEMRVPFVINQNRYSIFDRTIEGNGLLEATQKLRKGLITFSPLAQGMLTDRYLNGIPADSRIRTDGRFLKESTVEEKLPKIRALNAMAQERGQTLAEMSLAWLLNHEAVTSVLIGASKPSQILDNIKAAENTHFTAEELAKIEEISR
;
A
#
# COMPACT_ATOMS: atom_id res chain seq x y z
N MET A 1 3.39 -24.73 15.97
CA MET A 1 2.90 -24.36 14.63
C MET A 1 1.93 -23.21 14.81
N TYR A 2 2.02 -22.16 14.01
CA TYR A 2 1.09 -21.02 14.07
C TYR A 2 -0.32 -21.49 13.68
N GLN A 3 -1.31 -21.02 14.42
CA GLN A 3 -2.72 -21.20 14.12
C GLN A 3 -3.39 -19.84 14.15
N ALA A 4 -3.97 -19.41 13.03
CA ALA A 4 -4.64 -18.13 12.92
C ALA A 4 -5.93 -18.08 13.75
N ASP A 5 -6.25 -16.89 14.26
CA ASP A 5 -7.49 -16.66 15.01
C ASP A 5 -8.71 -16.97 14.12
N SER A 6 -9.61 -17.81 14.60
CA SER A 6 -10.80 -18.22 13.85
C SER A 6 -11.81 -17.09 13.67
N SER A 7 -11.80 -16.06 14.51
CA SER A 7 -12.69 -14.90 14.46
C SER A 7 -12.16 -13.76 13.60
N ARG A 8 -10.96 -13.88 13.00
CA ARG A 8 -10.24 -12.81 12.28
C ARG A 8 -11.09 -12.05 11.26
N TYR A 9 -11.99 -12.72 10.58
CA TYR A 9 -12.82 -12.10 9.53
C TYR A 9 -13.94 -11.20 10.06
N ASN A 10 -14.14 -11.15 11.37
CA ASN A 10 -15.14 -10.30 12.02
C ASN A 10 -14.56 -8.99 12.57
N VAL A 11 -13.24 -8.77 12.47
CA VAL A 11 -12.54 -7.65 13.11
C VAL A 11 -12.63 -6.37 12.28
N ILE A 12 -12.42 -6.47 10.96
CA ILE A 12 -12.44 -5.32 10.04
C ILE A 12 -13.30 -5.61 8.79
N PRO A 13 -13.89 -4.58 8.17
CA PRO A 13 -14.69 -4.77 6.96
C PRO A 13 -13.85 -5.12 5.73
N TYR A 14 -14.50 -5.78 4.76
CA TYR A 14 -13.94 -6.09 3.44
C TYR A 14 -14.66 -5.27 2.38
N ARG A 15 -13.90 -4.68 1.47
CA ARG A 15 -14.40 -3.80 0.39
C ARG A 15 -14.14 -4.44 -0.97
N ARG A 16 -15.11 -4.32 -1.86
CA ARG A 16 -14.95 -4.82 -3.22
C ARG A 16 -13.91 -3.98 -3.99
N CYS A 17 -13.02 -4.64 -4.69
CA CYS A 17 -12.00 -4.00 -5.52
C CYS A 17 -12.62 -3.57 -6.86
N GLY A 18 -13.18 -2.37 -6.88
CA GLY A 18 -13.91 -1.85 -8.03
C GLY A 18 -15.07 -2.76 -8.47
N ALA A 19 -15.19 -3.02 -9.77
CA ALA A 19 -16.19 -3.91 -10.34
C ALA A 19 -15.78 -5.39 -10.38
N SER A 20 -14.62 -5.75 -9.82
CA SER A 20 -14.13 -7.14 -9.82
C SER A 20 -14.80 -8.00 -8.74
N GLY A 21 -14.60 -9.31 -8.80
CA GLY A 21 -14.99 -10.24 -7.73
C GLY A 21 -14.11 -10.18 -6.49
N LEU A 22 -12.92 -9.57 -6.60
CA LEU A 22 -11.95 -9.50 -5.52
C LEU A 22 -12.44 -8.56 -4.40
N LYS A 23 -12.27 -8.99 -3.16
CA LYS A 23 -12.45 -8.14 -1.98
C LYS A 23 -11.11 -8.01 -1.25
N LEU A 24 -10.80 -6.82 -0.78
CA LEU A 24 -9.68 -6.56 0.11
C LEU A 24 -10.17 -6.16 1.49
N SER A 25 -9.43 -6.50 2.52
CA SER A 25 -9.61 -5.93 3.86
C SER A 25 -9.46 -4.41 3.79
N ALA A 26 -10.20 -3.67 4.62
CA ALA A 26 -10.14 -2.20 4.66
C ALA A 26 -8.72 -1.67 4.91
N PHE A 27 -7.88 -2.50 5.55
CA PHE A 27 -6.45 -2.26 5.70
C PHE A 27 -5.64 -3.36 5.03
N SER A 28 -4.47 -2.97 4.51
CA SER A 28 -3.46 -3.87 3.95
C SER A 28 -2.13 -3.64 4.67
N LEU A 29 -1.31 -4.66 4.85
CA LEU A 29 0.00 -4.52 5.47
C LEU A 29 1.08 -4.30 4.39
N GLY A 30 1.74 -3.13 4.44
CA GLY A 30 2.88 -2.81 3.59
C GLY A 30 4.20 -3.26 4.19
N LEU A 31 4.98 -4.02 3.44
CA LEU A 31 6.21 -4.63 3.89
C LEU A 31 7.46 -3.89 3.39
N TRP A 32 7.45 -2.55 3.45
CA TRP A 32 8.58 -1.78 2.93
C TRP A 32 9.75 -1.65 3.91
N HIS A 33 9.65 -0.74 4.89
CA HIS A 33 10.82 -0.36 5.72
C HIS A 33 11.21 -1.34 6.83
N ASN A 34 10.24 -2.07 7.39
CA ASN A 34 10.45 -2.89 8.58
C ASN A 34 10.65 -4.37 8.25
N PHE A 35 10.88 -4.69 6.98
CA PHE A 35 11.03 -6.05 6.46
C PHE A 35 12.38 -6.28 5.74
N GLY A 36 13.34 -5.36 5.93
CA GLY A 36 14.68 -5.48 5.34
C GLY A 36 15.56 -6.50 6.04
N ASP A 37 16.78 -6.61 5.54
CA ASP A 37 17.81 -7.57 6.01
C ASP A 37 18.28 -7.32 7.46
N THR A 38 18.18 -6.06 7.93
CA THR A 38 18.54 -5.67 9.30
C THR A 38 17.39 -5.72 10.29
N ALA A 39 16.16 -5.97 9.83
CA ALA A 39 15.01 -6.03 10.70
C ALA A 39 14.96 -7.34 11.50
N PRO A 40 14.60 -7.31 12.81
CA PRO A 40 14.49 -8.52 13.61
C PRO A 40 13.41 -9.46 13.06
N TYR A 41 13.78 -10.69 12.73
CA TYR A 41 12.88 -11.68 12.11
C TYR A 41 11.63 -11.93 12.92
N GLU A 42 11.75 -12.11 14.23
CA GLU A 42 10.59 -12.38 15.11
C GLU A 42 9.62 -11.21 15.16
N ASN A 43 10.10 -9.96 15.02
CA ASN A 43 9.21 -8.81 14.93
C ASN A 43 8.45 -8.78 13.60
N MET A 44 9.13 -9.06 12.47
CA MET A 44 8.47 -9.17 11.16
C MET A 44 7.40 -10.26 11.18
N ARG A 45 7.73 -11.40 11.77
CA ARG A 45 6.82 -12.53 11.94
C ARG A 45 5.62 -12.17 12.82
N ALA A 46 5.85 -11.48 13.94
CA ALA A 46 4.78 -10.98 14.82
C ALA A 46 3.86 -9.99 14.10
N LEU A 47 4.41 -9.08 13.28
CA LEU A 47 3.63 -8.15 12.46
C LEU A 47 2.70 -8.89 11.50
N CYS A 48 3.21 -9.89 10.76
CA CYS A 48 2.40 -10.67 9.82
C CYS A 48 1.30 -11.46 10.51
N ARG A 49 1.61 -12.12 11.63
CA ARG A 49 0.63 -12.87 12.42
C ARG A 49 -0.45 -11.94 12.98
N THR A 50 -0.06 -10.84 13.63
CA THR A 50 -1.01 -9.87 14.19
C THR A 50 -1.93 -9.32 13.10
N ALA A 51 -1.39 -8.98 11.93
CA ALA A 51 -2.19 -8.52 10.81
C ALA A 51 -3.23 -9.56 10.40
N PHE A 52 -2.81 -10.80 10.18
CA PHE A 52 -3.70 -11.86 9.73
C PHE A 52 -4.72 -12.26 10.80
N ASP A 53 -4.33 -12.36 12.07
CA ASP A 53 -5.23 -12.65 13.21
C ASP A 53 -6.31 -11.58 13.41
N HIS A 54 -6.12 -10.37 12.83
CA HIS A 54 -7.08 -9.27 12.89
C HIS A 54 -7.72 -8.94 11.54
N GLY A 55 -7.71 -9.88 10.60
CA GLY A 55 -8.45 -9.79 9.35
C GLY A 55 -7.75 -9.06 8.20
N ILE A 56 -6.49 -8.64 8.37
CA ILE A 56 -5.70 -8.12 7.25
C ILE A 56 -5.21 -9.31 6.42
N THR A 57 -5.82 -9.50 5.26
CA THR A 57 -5.48 -10.60 4.36
C THR A 57 -4.55 -10.21 3.22
N HIS A 58 -4.34 -8.91 3.00
CA HIS A 58 -3.49 -8.40 1.92
C HIS A 58 -2.11 -7.98 2.46
N PHE A 59 -1.06 -8.63 1.93
CA PHE A 59 0.35 -8.34 2.16
C PHE A 59 0.96 -7.75 0.90
N ASP A 60 1.41 -6.51 0.99
CA ASP A 60 1.88 -5.74 -0.16
C ASP A 60 3.39 -5.56 -0.15
N LEU A 61 4.04 -6.14 -1.16
CA LEU A 61 5.48 -6.12 -1.38
C LEU A 61 5.85 -5.35 -2.66
N ALA A 62 7.14 -5.26 -2.92
CA ALA A 62 7.74 -4.93 -4.19
C ALA A 62 9.14 -5.55 -4.26
N ASN A 63 9.64 -5.78 -5.49
CA ASN A 63 10.95 -6.37 -5.71
C ASN A 63 12.09 -5.57 -5.04
N ASN A 64 11.96 -4.23 -4.98
CA ASN A 64 12.97 -3.33 -4.40
C ASN A 64 12.77 -3.02 -2.91
N TYR A 65 11.81 -3.66 -2.22
CA TYR A 65 11.55 -3.39 -0.80
C TYR A 65 12.59 -4.03 0.13
N GLY A 66 12.80 -3.35 1.29
CA GLY A 66 13.84 -3.61 2.28
C GLY A 66 14.98 -2.61 2.14
N PRO A 67 15.90 -2.43 3.12
CA PRO A 67 17.15 -1.72 2.93
C PRO A 67 18.00 -2.32 1.82
N GLN A 68 18.06 -3.68 1.71
CA GLN A 68 18.57 -4.36 0.52
C GLN A 68 17.40 -4.70 -0.41
N PRO A 69 17.46 -4.32 -1.70
CA PRO A 69 16.42 -4.71 -2.67
C PRO A 69 16.23 -6.23 -2.69
N GLY A 70 14.97 -6.66 -2.54
CA GLY A 70 14.61 -8.08 -2.46
C GLY A 70 14.51 -8.66 -1.06
N ALA A 71 15.11 -8.03 -0.04
CA ALA A 71 15.14 -8.56 1.32
C ALA A 71 13.75 -8.72 1.93
N ALA A 72 12.82 -7.79 1.65
CA ALA A 72 11.46 -7.89 2.15
C ALA A 72 10.72 -9.14 1.60
N GLU A 73 10.89 -9.45 0.32
CA GLU A 73 10.32 -10.65 -0.30
C GLU A 73 10.95 -11.93 0.25
N GLU A 74 12.27 -11.94 0.48
CA GLU A 74 12.96 -13.10 1.08
C GLU A 74 12.49 -13.35 2.52
N ASN A 75 12.37 -12.30 3.32
CA ASN A 75 11.90 -12.42 4.70
C ASN A 75 10.43 -12.82 4.77
N PHE A 76 9.57 -12.23 3.90
CA PHE A 76 8.18 -12.66 3.81
C PHE A 76 8.07 -14.13 3.36
N GLY A 77 8.88 -14.56 2.41
CA GLY A 77 8.92 -15.96 1.95
C GLY A 77 9.24 -16.95 3.09
N LYS A 78 10.15 -16.58 4.00
CA LYS A 78 10.42 -17.38 5.21
C LYS A 78 9.19 -17.43 6.14
N ILE A 79 8.59 -16.26 6.42
CA ILE A 79 7.40 -16.16 7.27
C ILE A 79 6.23 -16.93 6.64
N PHE A 80 6.04 -16.79 5.33
CA PHE A 80 5.00 -17.51 4.59
C PHE A 80 5.16 -19.02 4.75
N ARG A 81 6.35 -19.56 4.49
CA ARG A 81 6.63 -20.99 4.63
C ARG A 81 6.41 -21.48 6.06
N ASP A 82 6.84 -20.71 7.05
CA ASP A 82 6.85 -21.15 8.46
C ASP A 82 5.46 -21.03 9.11
N ASP A 83 4.62 -20.06 8.69
CA ASP A 83 3.37 -19.71 9.35
C ASP A 83 2.14 -19.64 8.43
N LEU A 84 2.27 -19.06 7.24
CA LEU A 84 1.13 -18.64 6.43
C LEU A 84 0.79 -19.59 5.27
N ALA A 85 1.68 -20.53 4.94
CA ALA A 85 1.47 -21.46 3.82
C ALA A 85 0.15 -22.24 3.88
N PRO A 86 -0.34 -22.71 5.07
CA PRO A 86 -1.64 -23.38 5.16
C PRO A 86 -2.83 -22.48 4.80
N TYR A 87 -2.63 -21.15 4.78
CA TYR A 87 -3.66 -20.15 4.52
C TYR A 87 -3.49 -19.45 3.15
N ARG A 88 -2.67 -20.01 2.23
CA ARG A 88 -2.37 -19.38 0.93
C ARG A 88 -3.62 -18.89 0.20
N ASP A 89 -4.66 -19.67 0.18
CA ASP A 89 -5.90 -19.37 -0.55
C ASP A 89 -6.80 -18.33 0.15
N GLU A 90 -6.46 -17.97 1.39
CA GLU A 90 -7.11 -16.92 2.16
C GLU A 90 -6.36 -15.58 2.08
N LEU A 91 -5.16 -15.58 1.49
CA LEU A 91 -4.28 -14.42 1.42
C LEU A 91 -4.32 -13.78 0.03
N ILE A 92 -4.18 -12.47 0.01
CA ILE A 92 -3.83 -11.69 -1.17
C ILE A 92 -2.38 -11.26 -1.03
N ILE A 93 -1.52 -11.78 -1.87
CA ILE A 93 -0.09 -11.44 -1.90
C ILE A 93 0.17 -10.64 -3.16
N SER A 94 0.66 -9.42 -3.01
CA SER A 94 1.03 -8.57 -4.13
C SER A 94 2.51 -8.24 -4.15
N THR A 95 3.07 -8.12 -5.35
CA THR A 95 4.40 -7.54 -5.55
C THR A 95 4.42 -6.64 -6.77
N LYS A 96 5.50 -5.86 -6.92
CA LYS A 96 5.64 -4.80 -7.92
C LYS A 96 7.04 -4.80 -8.52
N ALA A 97 7.16 -4.35 -9.76
CA ALA A 97 8.42 -4.02 -10.40
C ALA A 97 8.32 -2.68 -11.15
N GLY A 98 9.40 -1.89 -11.17
CA GLY A 98 9.44 -0.57 -11.82
C GLY A 98 10.48 0.38 -11.25
N TYR A 99 11.08 0.07 -10.11
CA TYR A 99 12.23 0.78 -9.53
C TYR A 99 13.49 -0.06 -9.65
N THR A 100 14.64 0.60 -9.59
CA THR A 100 15.97 -0.01 -9.78
C THR A 100 16.21 -1.19 -8.86
N MET A 101 16.59 -2.31 -9.45
CA MET A 101 16.96 -3.56 -8.77
C MET A 101 18.43 -3.93 -8.96
N TRP A 102 18.99 -3.60 -10.14
CA TRP A 102 20.41 -3.84 -10.47
C TRP A 102 20.89 -2.80 -11.47
N ASP A 103 22.18 -2.61 -11.56
CA ASP A 103 22.80 -1.65 -12.46
C ASP A 103 22.67 -2.04 -13.93
N GLY A 104 22.71 -1.01 -14.79
CA GLY A 104 22.67 -1.18 -16.24
C GLY A 104 21.26 -1.05 -16.84
N PRO A 105 21.12 -1.27 -18.15
CA PRO A 105 19.94 -0.86 -18.91
C PRO A 105 18.71 -1.77 -18.73
N TYR A 106 18.83 -2.85 -17.98
CA TYR A 106 17.76 -3.86 -17.84
C TYR A 106 17.24 -4.03 -16.42
N GLY A 107 17.67 -3.18 -15.48
CA GLY A 107 17.38 -3.33 -14.05
C GLY A 107 16.36 -2.34 -13.51
N ASP A 108 15.63 -1.60 -14.37
CA ASP A 108 14.72 -0.53 -13.97
C ASP A 108 13.56 -0.36 -14.97
N TRP A 109 12.55 0.46 -14.59
CA TRP A 109 11.44 0.95 -15.38
C TRP A 109 10.43 -0.10 -15.85
N GLY A 110 9.86 0.04 -17.06
CA GLY A 110 8.67 -0.68 -17.52
C GLY A 110 8.87 -1.63 -18.68
N SER A 111 10.12 -1.88 -19.12
CA SER A 111 10.36 -2.78 -20.25
C SER A 111 9.85 -4.20 -19.97
N ARG A 112 9.36 -4.88 -21.01
CA ARG A 112 8.92 -6.27 -20.93
C ARG A 112 9.98 -7.17 -20.33
N LYS A 113 11.26 -6.98 -20.73
CA LYS A 113 12.40 -7.75 -20.22
C LYS A 113 12.53 -7.60 -18.70
N TYR A 114 12.50 -6.37 -18.20
CA TYR A 114 12.67 -6.09 -16.78
C TYR A 114 11.50 -6.62 -15.95
N LEU A 115 10.26 -6.35 -16.37
CA LEU A 115 9.07 -6.74 -15.62
C LEU A 115 8.94 -8.24 -15.45
N LEU A 116 9.15 -9.03 -16.52
CA LEU A 116 9.04 -10.49 -16.46
C LEU A 116 10.17 -11.12 -15.66
N ALA A 117 11.42 -10.65 -15.85
CA ALA A 117 12.56 -11.11 -15.06
C ALA A 117 12.36 -10.80 -13.57
N SER A 118 11.84 -9.60 -13.24
CA SER A 118 11.55 -9.19 -11.87
C SER A 118 10.49 -10.07 -11.22
N LEU A 119 9.39 -10.36 -11.92
CA LEU A 119 8.34 -11.24 -11.39
C LEU A 119 8.90 -12.64 -11.08
N ASP A 120 9.72 -13.21 -11.97
CA ASP A 120 10.33 -14.52 -11.74
C ASP A 120 11.25 -14.55 -10.53
N GLN A 121 12.05 -13.48 -10.36
CA GLN A 121 12.90 -13.32 -9.19
C GLN A 121 12.07 -13.13 -7.90
N SER A 122 10.99 -12.36 -7.95
CA SER A 122 10.09 -12.15 -6.82
C SER A 122 9.43 -13.44 -6.35
N LEU A 123 8.89 -14.22 -7.28
CA LEU A 123 8.31 -15.53 -6.98
C LEU A 123 9.33 -16.48 -6.35
N LYS A 124 10.57 -16.47 -6.86
CA LYS A 124 11.66 -17.28 -6.29
C LYS A 124 12.02 -16.86 -4.87
N ARG A 125 12.14 -15.54 -4.59
CA ARG A 125 12.44 -15.00 -3.25
C ARG A 125 11.35 -15.38 -2.25
N MET A 126 10.09 -15.24 -2.64
CA MET A 126 8.95 -15.54 -1.77
C MET A 126 8.63 -17.04 -1.67
N GLY A 127 9.18 -17.90 -2.56
CA GLY A 127 8.86 -19.32 -2.61
C GLY A 127 7.42 -19.59 -3.08
N LEU A 128 6.88 -18.73 -3.95
CA LEU A 128 5.52 -18.80 -4.47
C LEU A 128 5.50 -19.20 -5.92
N SER A 129 4.44 -19.90 -6.35
CA SER A 129 4.18 -20.19 -7.76
C SER A 129 3.49 -19.05 -8.50
N TYR A 130 2.74 -18.21 -7.77
CA TYR A 130 2.04 -17.04 -8.29
C TYR A 130 1.83 -16.00 -7.20
N VAL A 131 1.63 -14.74 -7.61
CA VAL A 131 1.08 -13.67 -6.76
C VAL A 131 -0.38 -13.39 -7.14
N ASP A 132 -1.15 -12.87 -6.21
CA ASP A 132 -2.55 -12.50 -6.49
C ASP A 132 -2.61 -11.24 -7.36
N ILE A 133 -1.76 -10.23 -7.06
CA ILE A 133 -1.70 -9.00 -7.83
C ILE A 133 -0.25 -8.68 -8.18
N PHE A 134 0.05 -8.51 -9.47
CA PHE A 134 1.32 -7.99 -9.94
C PHE A 134 1.16 -6.55 -10.42
N TYR A 135 1.94 -5.62 -9.85
CA TYR A 135 1.87 -4.21 -10.21
C TYR A 135 3.03 -3.77 -11.09
N HIS A 136 2.74 -2.93 -12.10
CA HIS A 136 3.74 -1.99 -12.60
C HIS A 136 3.87 -0.84 -11.59
N HIS A 137 5.06 -0.64 -11.02
CA HIS A 137 5.27 0.14 -9.80
C HIS A 137 5.23 1.65 -10.04
N ARG A 138 5.61 2.11 -11.22
CA ARG A 138 5.55 3.51 -11.64
C ARG A 138 5.46 3.62 -13.15
N MET A 139 4.79 4.68 -13.61
CA MET A 139 4.74 4.99 -15.04
C MET A 139 6.15 5.18 -15.60
N ASP A 140 6.43 4.53 -16.74
CA ASP A 140 7.67 4.69 -17.50
C ASP A 140 7.41 5.68 -18.66
N PRO A 141 8.11 6.82 -18.72
CA PRO A 141 7.88 7.81 -19.78
C PRO A 141 8.45 7.40 -21.14
N ASP A 142 9.41 6.48 -21.17
CA ASP A 142 10.20 6.16 -22.37
C ASP A 142 9.81 4.83 -23.01
N THR A 143 9.22 3.89 -22.24
CA THR A 143 8.74 2.61 -22.77
C THR A 143 7.31 2.76 -23.31
N PRO A 144 7.02 2.30 -24.54
CA PRO A 144 5.64 2.27 -25.05
C PRO A 144 4.70 1.57 -24.07
N LEU A 145 3.56 2.21 -23.82
CA LEU A 145 2.61 1.71 -22.81
C LEU A 145 2.11 0.29 -23.15
N GLU A 146 1.98 -0.01 -24.44
CA GLU A 146 1.59 -1.31 -24.99
C GLU A 146 2.61 -2.41 -24.62
N GLU A 147 3.90 -2.10 -24.60
CA GLU A 147 4.94 -3.05 -24.19
C GLU A 147 4.82 -3.38 -22.72
N THR A 148 4.67 -2.36 -21.88
CA THR A 148 4.48 -2.53 -20.43
C THR A 148 3.21 -3.32 -20.13
N MET A 149 2.08 -2.97 -20.75
CA MET A 149 0.82 -3.69 -20.57
C MET A 149 0.89 -5.12 -21.10
N GLY A 150 1.59 -5.35 -22.22
CA GLY A 150 1.86 -6.69 -22.75
C GLY A 150 2.74 -7.56 -21.83
N ALA A 151 3.60 -6.95 -21.02
CA ALA A 151 4.33 -7.69 -19.97
C ALA A 151 3.40 -8.14 -18.85
N LEU A 152 2.46 -7.27 -18.42
CA LEU A 152 1.45 -7.62 -17.43
C LEU A 152 0.50 -8.70 -17.95
N GLU A 153 0.09 -8.62 -19.22
CA GLU A 153 -0.67 -9.66 -19.90
C GLU A 153 0.05 -11.02 -19.81
N GLN A 154 1.32 -11.06 -20.16
CA GLN A 154 2.13 -12.27 -20.10
C GLN A 154 2.22 -12.86 -18.69
N ALA A 155 2.32 -12.01 -17.66
CA ALA A 155 2.32 -12.44 -16.26
C ALA A 155 1.03 -13.21 -15.91
N VAL A 156 -0.11 -12.73 -16.37
CA VAL A 156 -1.42 -13.39 -16.16
C VAL A 156 -1.54 -14.67 -17.01
N ARG A 157 -1.20 -14.60 -18.31
CA ARG A 157 -1.30 -15.76 -19.22
C ARG A 157 -0.39 -16.92 -18.82
N SER A 158 0.75 -16.61 -18.18
CA SER A 158 1.65 -17.64 -17.65
C SER A 158 1.26 -18.15 -16.25
N SER A 159 0.11 -17.73 -15.74
CA SER A 159 -0.40 -18.06 -14.40
C SER A 159 0.53 -17.65 -13.25
N LYS A 160 1.39 -16.65 -13.46
CA LYS A 160 2.29 -16.10 -12.44
C LYS A 160 1.65 -14.95 -11.65
N ALA A 161 0.54 -14.38 -12.16
CA ALA A 161 -0.30 -13.43 -11.47
C ALA A 161 -1.78 -13.72 -11.77
N LEU A 162 -2.67 -13.55 -10.79
CA LEU A 162 -4.12 -13.69 -11.02
C LEU A 162 -4.73 -12.39 -11.55
N TYR A 163 -4.26 -11.27 -11.04
CA TYR A 163 -4.69 -9.92 -11.39
C TYR A 163 -3.48 -9.03 -11.62
N VAL A 164 -3.72 -7.91 -12.28
CA VAL A 164 -2.72 -6.86 -12.42
C VAL A 164 -3.19 -5.55 -11.79
N GLY A 165 -2.21 -4.76 -11.35
CA GLY A 165 -2.39 -3.43 -10.81
C GLY A 165 -1.42 -2.43 -11.42
N LEU A 166 -1.72 -1.14 -11.26
CA LEU A 166 -0.85 -0.04 -11.66
C LEU A 166 -0.58 0.86 -10.45
N SER A 167 0.61 1.42 -10.36
CA SER A 167 0.99 2.30 -9.24
C SER A 167 1.64 3.57 -9.74
N ASN A 168 1.39 4.70 -9.07
CA ASN A 168 1.95 6.00 -9.42
C ASN A 168 1.63 6.48 -10.85
N TYR A 169 0.46 6.16 -11.35
CA TYR A 169 -0.10 6.68 -12.60
C TYR A 169 -0.93 7.94 -12.31
N ASN A 170 -1.07 8.83 -13.31
CA ASN A 170 -2.08 9.88 -13.31
C ASN A 170 -3.35 9.41 -14.03
N GLY A 171 -4.41 10.23 -14.01
CA GLY A 171 -5.70 9.87 -14.58
C GLY A 171 -5.65 9.55 -16.07
N GLU A 172 -4.99 10.40 -16.86
CA GLU A 172 -4.89 10.23 -18.30
C GLU A 172 -4.19 8.92 -18.70
N THR A 173 -3.03 8.65 -18.07
CA THR A 173 -2.26 7.44 -18.37
C THR A 173 -2.94 6.19 -17.83
N LEU A 174 -3.66 6.28 -16.69
CA LEU A 174 -4.49 5.20 -16.18
C LEU A 174 -5.59 4.81 -17.17
N GLU A 175 -6.28 5.79 -17.76
CA GLU A 175 -7.34 5.54 -18.75
C GLU A 175 -6.78 4.85 -20.00
N LYS A 176 -5.64 5.33 -20.53
CA LYS A 176 -4.96 4.71 -21.68
C LYS A 176 -4.54 3.26 -21.38
N ALA A 177 -3.88 3.03 -20.24
CA ALA A 177 -3.47 1.70 -19.82
C ALA A 177 -4.67 0.75 -19.62
N CYS A 178 -5.76 1.25 -19.04
CA CYS A 178 -6.98 0.47 -18.85
C CYS A 178 -7.62 0.07 -20.19
N ALA A 179 -7.63 0.94 -21.20
CA ALA A 179 -8.12 0.63 -22.52
C ALA A 179 -7.33 -0.51 -23.16
N ILE A 180 -6.00 -0.43 -23.14
CA ILE A 180 -5.09 -1.48 -23.65
C ILE A 180 -5.31 -2.82 -22.92
N LEU A 181 -5.32 -2.82 -21.60
CA LEU A 181 -5.54 -4.02 -20.79
C LEU A 181 -6.91 -4.63 -21.01
N THR A 182 -7.93 -3.80 -21.27
CA THR A 182 -9.29 -4.26 -21.59
C THR A 182 -9.35 -4.95 -22.95
N GLU A 183 -8.69 -4.38 -23.97
CA GLU A 183 -8.56 -4.98 -25.30
C GLU A 183 -7.85 -6.34 -25.23
N MET A 184 -6.78 -6.42 -24.43
CA MET A 184 -6.02 -7.65 -24.17
C MET A 184 -6.77 -8.64 -23.26
N ARG A 185 -7.96 -8.28 -22.72
CA ARG A 185 -8.74 -9.06 -21.74
C ARG A 185 -7.95 -9.43 -20.48
N VAL A 186 -7.10 -8.52 -20.02
CA VAL A 186 -6.31 -8.68 -18.80
C VAL A 186 -7.12 -8.20 -17.60
N PRO A 187 -7.18 -8.94 -16.49
CA PRO A 187 -7.92 -8.56 -15.28
C PRO A 187 -7.18 -7.47 -14.49
N PHE A 188 -7.22 -6.23 -15.01
CA PHE A 188 -6.77 -5.04 -14.29
C PHE A 188 -7.82 -4.63 -13.27
N VAL A 189 -7.48 -4.66 -11.97
CA VAL A 189 -8.47 -4.51 -10.90
C VAL A 189 -8.23 -3.30 -9.99
N ILE A 190 -6.99 -2.83 -9.86
CA ILE A 190 -6.63 -1.88 -8.81
C ILE A 190 -5.49 -0.96 -9.22
N ASN A 191 -5.53 0.29 -8.74
CA ASN A 191 -4.35 1.15 -8.75
C ASN A 191 -3.89 1.48 -7.32
N GLN A 192 -2.58 1.74 -7.16
CA GLN A 192 -1.97 2.07 -5.89
C GLN A 192 -1.26 3.41 -5.97
N ASN A 193 -1.66 4.37 -5.14
CA ASN A 193 -1.13 5.72 -5.17
C ASN A 193 -0.99 6.31 -3.77
N ARG A 194 -0.11 7.32 -3.65
CA ARG A 194 0.02 8.09 -2.43
C ARG A 194 -1.25 8.92 -2.21
N TYR A 195 -1.82 8.81 -1.01
CA TYR A 195 -2.96 9.62 -0.62
C TYR A 195 -3.04 9.75 0.90
N SER A 196 -3.19 10.97 1.38
CA SER A 196 -3.36 11.30 2.79
C SER A 196 -3.97 12.70 2.93
N ILE A 197 -4.31 13.11 4.13
CA ILE A 197 -4.77 14.49 4.40
C ILE A 197 -3.72 15.52 3.90
N PHE A 198 -2.42 15.21 3.96
CA PHE A 198 -1.33 16.11 3.52
C PHE A 198 -0.82 15.88 2.10
N ASP A 199 -1.27 14.86 1.40
CA ASP A 199 -0.94 14.62 0.00
C ASP A 199 -2.20 14.24 -0.77
N ARG A 200 -2.74 15.19 -1.49
CA ARG A 200 -3.99 15.10 -2.23
C ARG A 200 -3.77 15.19 -3.75
N THR A 201 -2.57 14.86 -4.19
CA THR A 201 -2.16 14.94 -5.61
C THR A 201 -3.12 14.19 -6.53
N ILE A 202 -3.65 13.03 -6.09
CA ILE A 202 -4.56 12.22 -6.90
C ILE A 202 -5.93 12.87 -7.17
N GLU A 203 -6.33 13.85 -6.39
CA GLU A 203 -7.55 14.63 -6.62
C GLU A 203 -7.36 15.61 -7.79
N GLY A 204 -6.16 16.24 -7.86
CA GLY A 204 -5.85 17.26 -8.87
C GLY A 204 -5.31 16.73 -10.19
N ASN A 205 -4.76 15.50 -10.24
CA ASN A 205 -4.17 14.91 -11.44
C ASN A 205 -5.12 13.98 -12.21
N GLY A 206 -6.42 13.99 -11.87
CA GLY A 206 -7.47 13.22 -12.53
C GLY A 206 -7.51 11.73 -12.16
N LEU A 207 -6.62 11.23 -11.28
CA LEU A 207 -6.56 9.80 -10.98
C LEU A 207 -7.79 9.32 -10.21
N LEU A 208 -8.25 10.09 -9.24
CA LEU A 208 -9.41 9.71 -8.43
C LEU A 208 -10.66 9.60 -9.29
N GLU A 209 -10.90 10.57 -10.18
CA GLU A 209 -11.99 10.57 -11.14
C GLU A 209 -11.90 9.39 -12.12
N ALA A 210 -10.72 9.18 -12.72
CA ALA A 210 -10.48 8.06 -13.63
C ALA A 210 -10.72 6.71 -12.94
N THR A 211 -10.29 6.54 -11.70
CA THR A 211 -10.50 5.33 -10.91
C THR A 211 -11.99 5.01 -10.73
N GLN A 212 -12.78 6.02 -10.37
CA GLN A 212 -14.23 5.89 -10.20
C GLN A 212 -14.92 5.59 -11.54
N LYS A 213 -14.62 6.36 -12.59
CA LYS A 213 -15.16 6.17 -13.95
C LYS A 213 -14.89 4.77 -14.48
N LEU A 214 -13.66 4.27 -14.31
CA LEU A 214 -13.23 2.95 -14.76
C LEU A 214 -13.67 1.82 -13.81
N ARG A 215 -14.26 2.16 -12.67
CA ARG A 215 -14.71 1.23 -11.63
C ARG A 215 -13.58 0.28 -11.18
N LYS A 216 -12.37 0.85 -10.96
CA LYS A 216 -11.21 0.13 -10.42
C LYS A 216 -11.07 0.36 -8.92
N GLY A 217 -10.38 -0.54 -8.24
CA GLY A 217 -10.01 -0.33 -6.85
C GLY A 217 -8.92 0.74 -6.70
N LEU A 218 -8.87 1.36 -5.54
CA LEU A 218 -7.80 2.24 -5.12
C LEU A 218 -7.25 1.78 -3.78
N ILE A 219 -5.95 1.50 -3.73
CA ILE A 219 -5.23 1.29 -2.49
C ILE A 219 -4.28 2.47 -2.26
N THR A 220 -4.29 3.02 -1.05
CA THR A 220 -3.55 4.24 -0.74
C THR A 220 -2.35 3.95 0.14
N PHE A 221 -1.15 4.39 -0.28
CA PHE A 221 0.06 4.25 0.52
C PHE A 221 0.48 5.59 1.18
N SER A 222 1.34 5.52 2.19
CA SER A 222 1.74 6.65 3.05
C SER A 222 0.56 7.40 3.70
N PRO A 223 -0.46 6.69 4.21
CA PRO A 223 -1.71 7.29 4.71
C PRO A 223 -1.48 8.23 5.89
N LEU A 224 -0.42 8.01 6.67
CA LEU A 224 -0.03 8.82 7.83
C LEU A 224 1.10 9.83 7.52
N ALA A 225 1.35 10.12 6.23
CA ALA A 225 2.33 11.12 5.78
C ALA A 225 3.69 11.00 6.49
N GLN A 226 4.30 9.80 6.47
CA GLN A 226 5.58 9.48 7.15
C GLN A 226 5.53 9.66 8.68
N GLY A 227 4.34 9.54 9.29
CA GLY A 227 4.13 9.69 10.73
C GLY A 227 3.74 11.11 11.17
N MET A 228 3.66 12.08 10.26
CA MET A 228 3.21 13.43 10.59
C MET A 228 1.73 13.48 11.03
N LEU A 229 0.92 12.57 10.53
CA LEU A 229 -0.49 12.41 10.92
C LEU A 229 -0.64 11.43 12.11
N THR A 230 0.23 11.58 13.09
CA THR A 230 0.20 10.89 14.39
C THR A 230 0.58 11.88 15.49
N ASP A 231 0.53 11.48 16.75
CA ASP A 231 0.99 12.26 17.90
C ASP A 231 2.52 12.39 18.00
N ARG A 232 3.26 11.63 17.16
CA ARG A 232 4.71 11.45 17.24
C ARG A 232 5.52 12.75 17.22
N TYR A 233 5.05 13.76 16.46
CA TYR A 233 5.76 15.03 16.29
C TYR A 233 5.18 16.21 17.07
N LEU A 234 4.12 16.02 17.86
CA LEU A 234 3.46 17.08 18.61
C LEU A 234 4.39 17.79 19.63
N ASN A 235 5.33 17.02 20.22
CA ASN A 235 6.24 17.47 21.26
C ASN A 235 7.71 17.51 20.80
N GLY A 236 7.95 17.60 19.50
CA GLY A 236 9.28 17.63 18.91
C GLY A 236 9.60 16.40 18.07
N ILE A 237 10.86 16.27 17.63
CA ILE A 237 11.31 15.19 16.77
C ILE A 237 11.95 14.08 17.60
N PRO A 238 11.33 12.89 17.71
CA PRO A 238 11.90 11.77 18.46
C PRO A 238 13.23 11.30 17.87
N ALA A 239 14.13 10.81 18.74
CA ALA A 239 15.45 10.33 18.33
C ALA A 239 15.37 9.13 17.35
N ASP A 240 14.34 8.28 17.49
CA ASP A 240 14.07 7.12 16.66
C ASP A 240 13.21 7.46 15.42
N SER A 241 12.98 8.75 15.13
CA SER A 241 12.20 9.18 13.98
C SER A 241 12.93 8.89 12.66
N ARG A 242 12.19 8.71 11.57
CA ARG A 242 12.75 8.57 10.22
C ARG A 242 13.62 9.76 9.80
N ILE A 243 13.35 10.95 10.32
CA ILE A 243 14.18 12.14 10.09
C ILE A 243 15.62 11.88 10.58
N ARG A 244 15.77 11.21 11.73
CA ARG A 244 17.08 10.95 12.36
C ARG A 244 17.74 9.67 11.82
N THR A 245 16.95 8.69 11.37
CA THR A 245 17.46 7.37 10.93
C THR A 245 17.57 7.23 9.41
N ASP A 246 16.68 7.90 8.64
CA ASP A 246 16.64 7.85 7.18
C ASP A 246 16.06 9.15 6.61
N GLY A 247 16.79 10.23 6.62
CA GLY A 247 16.32 11.57 6.19
C GLY A 247 15.92 11.73 4.72
N ARG A 248 15.86 10.65 3.94
CA ARG A 248 15.51 10.68 2.50
C ARG A 248 14.06 11.11 2.22
N PHE A 249 13.12 10.74 3.09
CA PHE A 249 11.68 10.86 2.81
C PHE A 249 10.96 11.92 3.64
N LEU A 250 11.57 12.38 4.75
CA LEU A 250 10.99 13.40 5.62
C LEU A 250 12.12 14.27 6.19
N LYS A 251 11.95 15.59 6.06
CA LYS A 251 12.89 16.58 6.59
C LYS A 251 12.31 17.27 7.83
N GLU A 252 13.17 17.71 8.74
CA GLU A 252 12.81 18.46 9.94
C GLU A 252 12.01 19.72 9.60
N SER A 253 12.48 20.52 8.64
CA SER A 253 11.79 21.72 8.16
C SER A 253 10.35 21.46 7.68
N THR A 254 10.10 20.30 7.07
CA THR A 254 8.74 19.93 6.63
C THR A 254 7.82 19.67 7.83
N VAL A 255 8.34 19.07 8.90
CA VAL A 255 7.55 18.85 10.13
C VAL A 255 7.28 20.17 10.84
N GLU A 256 8.28 21.04 10.95
CA GLU A 256 8.13 22.36 11.57
C GLU A 256 7.08 23.21 10.84
N GLU A 257 7.13 23.27 9.51
CA GLU A 257 6.15 23.97 8.69
C GLU A 257 4.73 23.44 8.90
N LYS A 258 4.57 22.12 9.00
CA LYS A 258 3.26 21.48 9.15
C LYS A 258 2.78 21.36 10.60
N LEU A 259 3.60 21.67 11.59
CA LEU A 259 3.26 21.50 13.00
C LEU A 259 1.97 22.20 13.43
N PRO A 260 1.66 23.43 13.00
CA PRO A 260 0.37 24.07 13.33
C PRO A 260 -0.81 23.26 12.79
N LYS A 261 -0.71 22.75 11.56
CA LYS A 261 -1.75 21.90 10.93
C LYS A 261 -1.89 20.57 11.67
N ILE A 262 -0.77 19.93 12.05
CA ILE A 262 -0.76 18.68 12.82
C ILE A 262 -1.48 18.87 14.16
N ARG A 263 -1.21 19.98 14.88
CA ARG A 263 -1.87 20.29 16.15
C ARG A 263 -3.37 20.55 15.99
N ALA A 264 -3.77 21.28 14.96
CA ALA A 264 -5.19 21.55 14.68
C ALA A 264 -5.95 20.25 14.33
N LEU A 265 -5.38 19.40 13.50
CA LEU A 265 -5.96 18.09 13.16
C LEU A 265 -6.00 17.16 14.38
N ASN A 266 -5.00 17.20 15.25
CA ASN A 266 -4.99 16.40 16.47
C ASN A 266 -6.08 16.83 17.46
N ALA A 267 -6.32 18.16 17.61
CA ALA A 267 -7.41 18.66 18.44
C ALA A 267 -8.77 18.18 17.91
N MET A 268 -8.97 18.24 16.59
CA MET A 268 -10.18 17.73 15.96
C MET A 268 -10.34 16.21 16.14
N ALA A 269 -9.27 15.45 16.05
CA ALA A 269 -9.31 14.00 16.29
C ALA A 269 -9.75 13.69 17.73
N GLN A 270 -9.25 14.45 18.72
CA GLN A 270 -9.66 14.30 20.12
C GLN A 270 -11.15 14.63 20.32
N GLU A 271 -11.68 15.68 19.67
CA GLU A 271 -13.12 15.98 19.69
C GLU A 271 -13.97 14.82 19.15
N ARG A 272 -13.44 14.04 18.19
CA ARG A 272 -14.06 12.84 17.65
C ARG A 272 -13.86 11.58 18.51
N GLY A 273 -13.11 11.66 19.61
CA GLY A 273 -12.74 10.51 20.42
C GLY A 273 -11.75 9.56 19.72
N GLN A 274 -10.99 10.05 18.76
CA GLN A 274 -10.00 9.30 17.98
C GLN A 274 -8.59 9.87 18.21
N THR A 275 -7.57 9.04 18.02
CA THR A 275 -6.21 9.54 17.81
C THR A 275 -6.10 10.21 16.44
N LEU A 276 -5.08 11.05 16.24
CA LEU A 276 -4.84 11.66 14.92
C LEU A 276 -4.61 10.60 13.84
N ALA A 277 -3.94 9.50 14.18
CA ALA A 277 -3.74 8.38 13.27
C ALA A 277 -5.08 7.71 12.88
N GLU A 278 -5.91 7.38 13.86
CA GLU A 278 -7.23 6.79 13.61
C GLU A 278 -8.11 7.70 12.75
N MET A 279 -8.19 9.01 13.07
CA MET A 279 -8.95 9.97 12.27
C MET A 279 -8.43 10.07 10.83
N SER A 280 -7.12 10.09 10.64
CA SER A 280 -6.50 10.21 9.31
C SER A 280 -6.76 8.96 8.44
N LEU A 281 -6.70 7.77 9.04
CA LEU A 281 -7.04 6.52 8.38
C LEU A 281 -8.55 6.42 8.10
N ALA A 282 -9.38 6.82 9.05
CA ALA A 282 -10.84 6.88 8.90
C ALA A 282 -11.25 7.83 7.78
N TRP A 283 -10.57 8.98 7.66
CA TRP A 283 -10.79 9.94 6.57
C TRP A 283 -10.55 9.31 5.19
N LEU A 284 -9.49 8.52 5.02
CA LEU A 284 -9.26 7.76 3.80
C LEU A 284 -10.36 6.73 3.54
N LEU A 285 -10.77 6.00 4.58
CA LEU A 285 -11.83 5.00 4.47
C LEU A 285 -13.22 5.62 4.24
N ASN A 286 -13.43 6.91 4.56
CA ASN A 286 -14.66 7.62 4.21
C ASN A 286 -14.83 7.84 2.70
N HIS A 287 -13.74 7.81 1.92
CA HIS A 287 -13.80 7.91 0.47
C HIS A 287 -14.27 6.59 -0.15
N GLU A 288 -15.39 6.60 -0.88
CA GLU A 288 -15.93 5.40 -1.55
C GLU A 288 -14.95 4.77 -2.56
N ALA A 289 -14.12 5.59 -3.22
CA ALA A 289 -13.13 5.10 -4.17
C ALA A 289 -12.01 4.29 -3.49
N VAL A 290 -11.73 4.53 -2.20
CA VAL A 290 -10.66 3.83 -1.48
C VAL A 290 -11.11 2.43 -1.10
N THR A 291 -10.50 1.43 -1.70
CA THR A 291 -10.75 0.02 -1.40
C THR A 291 -10.03 -0.42 -0.13
N SER A 292 -8.76 -0.04 0.01
CA SER A 292 -7.94 -0.43 1.16
C SER A 292 -6.90 0.65 1.47
N VAL A 293 -6.55 0.77 2.73
CA VAL A 293 -5.49 1.68 3.20
C VAL A 293 -4.26 0.86 3.57
N LEU A 294 -3.15 1.13 2.90
CA LEU A 294 -1.90 0.42 3.11
C LEU A 294 -1.17 0.99 4.33
N ILE A 295 -1.19 0.27 5.43
CA ILE A 295 -0.50 0.64 6.67
C ILE A 295 0.88 -0.01 6.75
N GLY A 296 1.85 0.73 7.26
CA GLY A 296 3.15 0.22 7.70
C GLY A 296 3.22 0.23 9.22
N ALA A 297 3.84 -0.77 9.81
CA ALA A 297 4.03 -0.86 11.25
C ALA A 297 5.45 -1.31 11.61
N SER A 298 6.00 -0.80 12.70
CA SER A 298 7.28 -1.23 13.26
C SER A 298 7.11 -2.17 14.47
N LYS A 299 5.90 -2.24 15.02
CA LYS A 299 5.51 -3.13 16.12
C LYS A 299 4.02 -3.51 16.02
N PRO A 300 3.62 -4.69 16.53
CA PRO A 300 2.25 -5.19 16.43
C PRO A 300 1.18 -4.25 17.00
N SER A 301 1.46 -3.54 18.10
CA SER A 301 0.49 -2.60 18.69
C SER A 301 0.05 -1.50 17.73
N GLN A 302 0.91 -1.08 16.80
CA GLN A 302 0.51 -0.08 15.78
C GLN A 302 -0.52 -0.61 14.80
N ILE A 303 -0.49 -1.92 14.48
CA ILE A 303 -1.52 -2.55 13.66
C ILE A 303 -2.85 -2.50 14.41
N LEU A 304 -2.83 -2.91 15.70
CA LEU A 304 -4.03 -2.91 16.55
C LEU A 304 -4.64 -1.51 16.71
N ASP A 305 -3.81 -0.49 16.87
CA ASP A 305 -4.28 0.89 16.96
C ASP A 305 -4.84 1.39 15.62
N ASN A 306 -4.17 1.11 14.51
CA ASN A 306 -4.59 1.55 13.19
C ASN A 306 -5.95 0.95 12.74
N ILE A 307 -6.22 -0.32 13.05
CA ILE A 307 -7.48 -0.97 12.64
C ILE A 307 -8.70 -0.41 13.35
N LYS A 308 -8.55 0.21 14.54
CA LYS A 308 -9.63 0.91 15.24
C LYS A 308 -10.23 2.06 14.42
N ALA A 309 -9.48 2.60 13.46
CA ALA A 309 -10.01 3.61 12.54
C ALA A 309 -11.26 3.14 11.77
N ALA A 310 -11.43 1.83 11.57
CA ALA A 310 -12.62 1.27 10.92
C ALA A 310 -13.92 1.40 11.76
N GLU A 311 -13.81 1.65 13.06
CA GLU A 311 -14.95 1.75 13.96
C GLU A 311 -15.72 3.08 13.82
N ASN A 312 -15.04 4.16 13.38
CA ASN A 312 -15.63 5.47 13.20
C ASN A 312 -15.12 6.15 11.92
N THR A 313 -15.66 5.75 10.78
CA THR A 313 -15.30 6.27 9.44
C THR A 313 -16.26 7.34 8.92
N HIS A 314 -17.32 7.66 9.65
CA HIS A 314 -18.27 8.69 9.23
C HIS A 314 -17.76 10.09 9.61
N PHE A 315 -17.86 11.04 8.67
CA PHE A 315 -17.56 12.45 8.87
C PHE A 315 -18.75 13.31 8.50
N THR A 316 -19.01 14.36 9.29
CA THR A 316 -19.99 15.38 8.90
C THR A 316 -19.41 16.29 7.80
N ALA A 317 -20.29 17.03 7.11
CA ALA A 317 -19.86 17.99 6.10
C ALA A 317 -18.95 19.09 6.71
N GLU A 318 -19.25 19.51 7.94
CA GLU A 318 -18.46 20.51 8.70
C GLU A 318 -17.06 19.97 9.03
N GLU A 319 -16.96 18.71 9.45
CA GLU A 319 -15.68 18.07 9.74
C GLU A 319 -14.82 17.95 8.47
N LEU A 320 -15.40 17.54 7.36
CA LEU A 320 -14.69 17.47 6.08
C LEU A 320 -14.22 18.86 5.62
N ALA A 321 -15.07 19.88 5.74
CA ALA A 321 -14.70 21.26 5.40
C ALA A 321 -13.56 21.79 6.30
N LYS A 322 -13.57 21.47 7.61
CA LYS A 322 -12.51 21.85 8.54
C LYS A 322 -11.19 21.14 8.22
N ILE A 323 -11.22 19.85 7.86
CA ILE A 323 -10.02 19.12 7.40
C ILE A 323 -9.47 19.78 6.13
N GLU A 324 -10.34 20.13 5.18
CA GLU A 324 -9.96 20.79 3.95
C GLU A 324 -9.26 22.14 4.20
N GLU A 325 -9.83 22.97 5.06
CA GLU A 325 -9.26 24.28 5.47
C GLU A 325 -7.88 24.13 6.12
N ILE A 326 -7.73 23.17 7.05
CA ILE A 326 -6.48 22.96 7.78
C ILE A 326 -5.40 22.39 6.87
N SER A 327 -5.76 21.48 5.97
CA SER A 327 -4.78 20.70 5.17
C SER A 327 -4.19 21.49 4.00
N ARG A 328 -4.94 22.41 3.41
CA ARG A 328 -4.48 23.29 2.32
C ARG A 328 -3.67 24.45 2.86
#